data_300f85824b7af48ff385025fe56db61a
#
_entry.id   300f85824b7af48ff385025fe56db61a
#
_cell.length_a   1.000
_cell.length_b   1.000
_cell.length_c   1.000
_cell.angle_alpha   90.00
_cell.angle_beta   90.00
_cell.angle_gamma   90.00
#
_symmetry.space_group_name_H-M   'P 1'
#
loop_
_entity.id
_entity.type
_entity.pdbx_description
1 polymer ?
#
loop_
_entity_poly.entity_id
_entity_poly.type
_entity_poly.pdbx_seq_one_letter_code
_entity_poly.pdbx_strand_id
1 'polypeptide(L)'
;MSTTELAELIDSKFRELREGSIVTGTIQEIRPQVVLVDIGYKSEGAISISEFEDEEIEVGDQIEVLLERLENDEGIVVLSKEKAAHKQNWDKIVGVYRDGGLVKGKVKSVVKGGLMVNVGVEAFLPGSQVDIIPPRDLNEYVGKVYEFKIVKVNDDRKNIVLSRREVIEAERADQRQRFLETVKEGDKVEGIVKNITDFGAFVDLRGMDGLLHITDMSWGRVNHPSEMLHIGQSLEVVILEVDREKERVSLGLKQMTDNPWADIERKYPINSHVKGRVTKLLPYGAFVELEKGVEGLVHVSELSWVKRITRPSDVLKLDQEIEAVVLSLSLIHI
;
A
#
# COMPACT_ATOMS: atom_id res chain seq x y z
N MET A 1 48.14 16.13 41.02
CA MET A 1 46.81 15.62 41.34
C MET A 1 46.71 15.51 42.83
N SER A 2 45.79 16.21 43.44
CA SER A 2 45.59 16.12 44.89
C SER A 2 44.89 14.79 45.24
N THR A 3 45.14 14.28 46.47
CA THR A 3 44.51 13.06 46.98
C THR A 3 42.96 13.14 46.94
N THR A 4 42.41 14.32 46.98
CA THR A 4 40.99 14.62 46.88
C THR A 4 40.43 14.45 45.45
N GLU A 5 41.14 14.87 44.44
CA GLU A 5 40.76 14.69 43.02
C GLU A 5 40.82 13.21 42.60
N LEU A 6 41.76 12.44 43.16
CA LEU A 6 41.88 11.03 42.92
C LEU A 6 40.71 10.26 43.60
N ALA A 7 40.32 10.67 44.82
CA ALA A 7 39.20 10.07 45.53
C ALA A 7 37.85 10.36 44.85
N GLU A 8 37.67 11.58 44.32
CA GLU A 8 36.45 11.94 43.56
C GLU A 8 36.36 11.23 42.20
N LEU A 9 37.49 11.03 41.51
CA LEU A 9 37.58 10.25 40.25
C LEU A 9 37.32 8.73 40.51
N ILE A 10 37.81 8.20 41.62
CA ILE A 10 37.55 6.84 42.03
C ILE A 10 36.08 6.68 42.39
N ASP A 11 35.52 7.60 43.16
CA ASP A 11 34.11 7.55 43.62
C ASP A 11 33.14 7.74 42.42
N SER A 12 33.49 8.54 41.42
CA SER A 12 32.70 8.68 40.22
C SER A 12 32.69 7.41 39.35
N LYS A 13 33.84 6.74 39.18
CA LYS A 13 33.92 5.46 38.46
C LYS A 13 33.20 4.33 39.22
N PHE A 14 33.27 4.27 40.56
CA PHE A 14 32.52 3.30 41.35
C PHE A 14 30.99 3.56 41.34
N ARG A 15 30.54 4.80 41.16
CA ARG A 15 29.11 5.10 40.98
C ARG A 15 28.53 4.64 39.66
N GLU A 16 29.35 4.45 38.62
CA GLU A 16 28.94 3.92 37.32
C GLU A 16 28.77 2.38 37.34
N LEU A 17 29.44 1.69 38.23
CA LEU A 17 29.39 0.22 38.36
C LEU A 17 28.22 -0.21 39.25
N ARG A 18 27.01 -0.26 38.68
CA ARG A 18 25.80 -0.78 39.32
C ARG A 18 25.36 -2.07 38.65
N GLU A 19 24.80 -2.99 39.42
CA GLU A 19 24.16 -4.18 38.86
C GLU A 19 23.08 -3.74 37.81
N GLY A 20 23.14 -4.36 36.64
CA GLY A 20 22.30 -4.02 35.52
C GLY A 20 22.82 -2.85 34.66
N SER A 21 23.98 -2.23 34.94
CA SER A 21 24.62 -1.26 34.05
C SER A 21 25.40 -1.92 32.92
N ILE A 22 25.49 -1.24 31.77
CA ILE A 22 26.35 -1.64 30.65
C ILE A 22 27.70 -0.94 30.88
N VAL A 23 28.77 -1.70 30.85
CA VAL A 23 30.13 -1.20 31.03
C VAL A 23 31.02 -1.73 29.90
N THR A 24 32.02 -0.92 29.51
CA THR A 24 33.04 -1.36 28.56
C THR A 24 34.15 -2.10 29.30
N GLY A 25 34.40 -3.34 28.93
CA GLY A 25 35.50 -4.14 29.46
C GLY A 25 36.52 -4.51 28.39
N THR A 26 37.72 -4.86 28.83
CA THR A 26 38.81 -5.33 27.95
C THR A 26 39.08 -6.78 28.19
N ILE A 27 39.14 -7.62 27.16
CA ILE A 27 39.43 -9.04 27.23
C ILE A 27 40.89 -9.23 27.72
N GLN A 28 41.05 -9.87 28.87
CA GLN A 28 42.35 -10.13 29.43
C GLN A 28 42.87 -11.54 29.09
N GLU A 29 42.01 -12.54 29.21
CA GLU A 29 42.39 -13.95 28.99
C GLU A 29 41.18 -14.72 28.41
N ILE A 30 41.46 -15.61 27.47
CA ILE A 30 40.45 -16.53 26.88
C ILE A 30 40.76 -17.94 27.38
N ARG A 31 39.85 -18.52 28.15
CA ARG A 31 39.93 -19.90 28.67
C ARG A 31 38.90 -20.79 27.96
N PRO A 32 39.01 -22.11 27.99
CA PRO A 32 38.15 -23.04 27.29
C PRO A 32 36.65 -22.93 27.58
N GLN A 33 36.27 -22.38 28.72
CA GLN A 33 34.87 -22.25 29.14
C GLN A 33 34.46 -20.81 29.48
N VAL A 34 35.45 -19.93 29.75
CA VAL A 34 35.20 -18.58 30.27
C VAL A 34 36.19 -17.59 29.69
N VAL A 35 35.71 -16.43 29.38
CA VAL A 35 36.51 -15.25 28.96
C VAL A 35 36.61 -14.30 30.14
N LEU A 36 37.83 -13.96 30.54
CA LEU A 36 38.09 -12.99 31.60
C LEU A 36 38.19 -11.59 31.03
N VAL A 37 37.43 -10.66 31.60
CA VAL A 37 37.29 -9.30 31.15
C VAL A 37 37.55 -8.33 32.30
N ASP A 38 38.45 -7.39 32.06
CA ASP A 38 38.71 -6.28 32.96
C ASP A 38 37.74 -5.13 32.73
N ILE A 39 36.97 -4.80 33.75
CA ILE A 39 36.01 -3.68 33.74
C ILE A 39 36.50 -2.50 34.59
N GLY A 40 37.75 -2.53 35.05
CA GLY A 40 38.31 -1.52 35.96
C GLY A 40 37.79 -1.65 37.42
N TYR A 41 37.27 -2.81 37.81
CA TYR A 41 36.89 -3.12 39.17
C TYR A 41 38.03 -3.90 39.90
N LYS A 42 37.85 -4.12 41.20
CA LYS A 42 38.87 -4.84 42.01
C LYS A 42 39.07 -6.31 41.59
N SER A 43 38.09 -6.91 40.91
CA SER A 43 38.13 -8.30 40.45
C SER A 43 37.79 -8.36 38.96
N GLU A 44 38.38 -9.34 38.28
CA GLU A 44 38.08 -9.62 36.87
C GLU A 44 36.66 -10.15 36.72
N GLY A 45 35.99 -9.81 35.62
CA GLY A 45 34.68 -10.32 35.28
C GLY A 45 34.78 -11.57 34.41
N ALA A 46 33.84 -12.48 34.59
CA ALA A 46 33.75 -13.74 33.86
C ALA A 46 32.54 -13.75 32.94
N ILE A 47 32.75 -14.12 31.67
CA ILE A 47 31.70 -14.30 30.64
C ILE A 47 31.83 -15.72 30.10
N SER A 48 30.71 -16.41 29.87
CA SER A 48 30.74 -17.74 29.24
C SER A 48 31.23 -17.64 27.79
N ILE A 49 32.10 -18.55 27.36
CA ILE A 49 32.60 -18.60 25.98
C ILE A 49 31.47 -18.85 24.96
N SER A 50 30.38 -19.48 25.38
CA SER A 50 29.19 -19.70 24.55
C SER A 50 28.53 -18.40 24.06
N GLU A 51 28.75 -17.26 24.72
CA GLU A 51 28.25 -15.95 24.26
C GLU A 51 29.08 -15.35 23.13
N PHE A 52 30.16 -16.02 22.71
CA PHE A 52 31.06 -15.57 21.63
C PHE A 52 31.14 -16.58 20.47
N GLU A 53 30.23 -17.54 20.35
CA GLU A 53 30.27 -18.60 19.31
C GLU A 53 30.28 -18.05 17.87
N ASP A 54 29.71 -16.88 17.66
CA ASP A 54 29.58 -16.25 16.31
C ASP A 54 30.66 -15.18 16.02
N GLU A 55 31.61 -14.94 16.93
CA GLU A 55 32.60 -13.87 16.79
C GLU A 55 34.02 -14.35 17.08
N GLU A 56 34.97 -13.94 16.26
CA GLU A 56 36.38 -14.09 16.53
C GLU A 56 36.81 -13.03 17.56
N ILE A 57 37.32 -13.45 18.70
CA ILE A 57 37.74 -12.59 19.81
C ILE A 57 39.25 -12.71 20.05
N GLU A 58 39.90 -11.59 20.31
CA GLU A 58 41.33 -11.53 20.64
C GLU A 58 41.52 -10.91 22.05
N VAL A 59 42.65 -11.27 22.65
CA VAL A 59 43.05 -10.64 23.90
C VAL A 59 43.41 -9.18 23.68
N GLY A 60 42.80 -8.29 24.44
CA GLY A 60 42.92 -6.82 24.27
C GLY A 60 41.73 -6.16 23.63
N ASP A 61 40.76 -6.92 23.09
CA ASP A 61 39.54 -6.35 22.51
C ASP A 61 38.67 -5.68 23.57
N GLN A 62 38.08 -4.55 23.18
CA GLN A 62 37.10 -3.86 24.02
C GLN A 62 35.69 -4.34 23.69
N ILE A 63 34.97 -4.80 24.68
CA ILE A 63 33.59 -5.31 24.57
C ILE A 63 32.67 -4.59 25.55
N GLU A 64 31.42 -4.40 25.13
CA GLU A 64 30.37 -3.89 26.01
C GLU A 64 29.65 -5.06 26.68
N VAL A 65 29.59 -5.03 28.01
CA VAL A 65 29.04 -6.10 28.82
C VAL A 65 28.08 -5.57 29.88
N LEU A 66 27.07 -6.35 30.20
CA LEU A 66 26.16 -6.07 31.31
C LEU A 66 26.73 -6.64 32.61
N LEU A 67 26.77 -5.80 33.61
CA LEU A 67 27.12 -6.23 34.97
C LEU A 67 25.90 -6.89 35.62
N GLU A 68 25.90 -8.23 35.72
CA GLU A 68 24.80 -8.96 36.33
C GLU A 68 24.90 -8.97 37.87
N ARG A 69 26.08 -9.29 38.38
CA ARG A 69 26.36 -9.30 39.82
C ARG A 69 27.79 -8.85 40.07
N LEU A 70 27.96 -8.04 41.12
CA LEU A 70 29.26 -7.52 41.52
C LEU A 70 30.18 -8.59 42.13
N GLU A 71 29.62 -9.60 42.78
CA GLU A 71 30.37 -10.72 43.34
C GLU A 71 29.47 -11.98 43.36
N ASN A 72 30.00 -13.11 42.89
CA ASN A 72 29.43 -14.42 43.13
C ASN A 72 30.04 -15.04 44.41
N ASP A 73 29.65 -16.27 44.73
CA ASP A 73 30.16 -16.99 45.90
C ASP A 73 31.70 -17.23 45.85
N GLU A 74 32.32 -17.05 44.68
CA GLU A 74 33.76 -17.18 44.41
C GLU A 74 34.49 -15.83 44.35
N GLY A 75 33.77 -14.69 44.55
CA GLY A 75 34.34 -13.35 44.50
C GLY A 75 34.60 -12.81 43.07
N ILE A 76 34.05 -13.47 42.06
CA ILE A 76 34.18 -13.09 40.63
C ILE A 76 32.99 -12.28 40.21
N VAL A 77 33.22 -11.25 39.39
CA VAL A 77 32.16 -10.45 38.80
C VAL A 77 31.49 -11.22 37.65
N VAL A 78 30.18 -11.34 37.68
CA VAL A 78 29.41 -12.01 36.62
C VAL A 78 28.98 -10.97 35.56
N LEU A 79 29.44 -11.19 34.33
CA LEU A 79 29.17 -10.34 33.19
C LEU A 79 28.42 -11.13 32.11
N SER A 80 27.62 -10.44 31.28
CA SER A 80 26.99 -11.03 30.11
C SER A 80 27.04 -10.06 28.94
N LYS A 81 27.55 -10.51 27.78
CA LYS A 81 27.57 -9.79 26.53
C LYS A 81 26.20 -9.85 25.83
N GLU A 82 25.58 -11.04 25.84
CA GLU A 82 24.27 -11.23 25.22
C GLU A 82 23.21 -10.31 25.84
N LYS A 83 23.19 -10.23 27.18
CA LYS A 83 22.24 -9.35 27.89
C LYS A 83 22.57 -7.88 27.69
N ALA A 84 23.86 -7.51 27.51
CA ALA A 84 24.24 -6.14 27.16
C ALA A 84 23.69 -5.74 25.79
N ALA A 85 23.93 -6.58 24.78
CA ALA A 85 23.41 -6.36 23.41
C ALA A 85 21.87 -6.30 23.40
N HIS A 86 21.23 -7.20 24.16
CA HIS A 86 19.77 -7.21 24.27
C HIS A 86 19.23 -5.94 24.93
N LYS A 87 19.86 -5.43 25.97
CA LYS A 87 19.48 -4.19 26.65
C LYS A 87 19.67 -2.96 25.75
N GLN A 88 20.81 -2.86 25.06
CA GLN A 88 21.09 -1.78 24.13
C GLN A 88 20.07 -1.74 22.97
N ASN A 89 19.78 -2.92 22.40
CA ASN A 89 18.79 -3.05 21.34
C ASN A 89 17.39 -2.65 21.83
N TRP A 90 17.06 -3.04 23.10
CA TRP A 90 15.80 -2.63 23.72
C TRP A 90 15.73 -1.11 23.86
N ASP A 91 16.75 -0.46 24.42
CA ASP A 91 16.79 1.00 24.61
C ASP A 91 16.72 1.75 23.27
N LYS A 92 17.40 1.26 22.23
CA LYS A 92 17.28 1.80 20.86
C LYS A 92 15.86 1.70 20.33
N ILE A 93 15.19 0.55 20.50
CA ILE A 93 13.83 0.32 20.03
C ILE A 93 12.84 1.20 20.79
N VAL A 94 12.99 1.36 22.10
CA VAL A 94 12.17 2.27 22.91
C VAL A 94 12.36 3.72 22.47
N GLY A 95 13.59 4.12 22.11
CA GLY A 95 13.87 5.43 21.51
C GLY A 95 13.11 5.63 20.19
N VAL A 96 13.26 4.69 19.26
CA VAL A 96 12.54 4.72 17.98
C VAL A 96 11.02 4.74 18.17
N TYR A 97 10.50 4.02 19.15
CA TYR A 97 9.06 4.05 19.47
C TYR A 97 8.59 5.43 19.93
N ARG A 98 9.37 6.13 20.78
CA ARG A 98 9.04 7.49 21.24
C ARG A 98 9.08 8.51 20.11
N ASP A 99 10.01 8.33 19.18
CA ASP A 99 10.18 9.20 18.00
C ASP A 99 9.18 8.86 16.88
N GLY A 100 8.38 7.80 17.02
CA GLY A 100 7.44 7.32 16.00
C GLY A 100 8.11 6.76 14.75
N GLY A 101 9.38 6.35 14.85
CA GLY A 101 10.18 5.86 13.73
C GLY A 101 9.81 4.45 13.28
N LEU A 102 10.41 4.04 12.17
CA LEU A 102 10.27 2.70 11.61
C LEU A 102 11.45 1.83 12.01
N VAL A 103 11.20 0.53 12.19
CA VAL A 103 12.23 -0.48 12.47
C VAL A 103 12.25 -1.52 11.36
N LYS A 104 13.47 -1.92 10.95
CA LYS A 104 13.65 -3.04 10.03
C LYS A 104 13.78 -4.33 10.82
N GLY A 105 13.09 -5.37 10.38
CA GLY A 105 13.15 -6.67 11.05
C GLY A 105 13.01 -7.83 10.08
N LYS A 106 13.62 -8.97 10.46
CA LYS A 106 13.52 -10.23 9.74
C LYS A 106 12.47 -11.12 10.39
N VAL A 107 11.53 -11.60 9.60
CA VAL A 107 10.52 -12.56 10.08
C VAL A 107 11.18 -13.90 10.37
N LYS A 108 11.12 -14.37 11.62
CA LYS A 108 11.78 -15.60 12.10
C LYS A 108 10.90 -16.83 11.94
N SER A 109 9.67 -16.75 12.42
CA SER A 109 8.76 -17.90 12.43
C SER A 109 7.29 -17.49 12.54
N VAL A 110 6.41 -18.43 12.18
CA VAL A 110 4.96 -18.31 12.39
C VAL A 110 4.60 -18.80 13.79
N VAL A 111 3.80 -18.03 14.49
CA VAL A 111 3.26 -18.37 15.81
C VAL A 111 1.75 -18.29 15.83
N LYS A 112 1.11 -18.77 16.89
CA LYS A 112 -0.35 -18.72 17.02
C LYS A 112 -0.84 -17.26 17.03
N GLY A 113 -1.52 -16.87 15.95
CA GLY A 113 -2.11 -15.54 15.80
C GLY A 113 -1.23 -14.49 15.11
N GLY A 114 -0.04 -14.84 14.62
CA GLY A 114 0.85 -13.89 13.95
C GLY A 114 2.24 -14.43 13.62
N LEU A 115 3.20 -13.52 13.55
CA LEU A 115 4.59 -13.79 13.22
C LEU A 115 5.51 -13.30 14.33
N MET A 116 6.60 -14.01 14.55
CA MET A 116 7.74 -13.52 15.33
C MET A 116 8.75 -12.85 14.41
N VAL A 117 9.13 -11.65 14.75
CA VAL A 117 10.06 -10.80 13.98
C VAL A 117 11.25 -10.44 14.85
N ASN A 118 12.45 -10.59 14.32
CA ASN A 118 13.67 -10.12 14.94
C ASN A 118 14.02 -8.71 14.45
N VAL A 119 13.93 -7.75 15.35
CA VAL A 119 14.32 -6.33 15.13
C VAL A 119 15.55 -5.95 15.97
N GLY A 120 16.36 -6.95 16.39
CA GLY A 120 17.39 -6.87 17.43
C GLY A 120 16.90 -7.37 18.78
N VAL A 121 15.59 -7.47 18.95
CA VAL A 121 14.84 -8.11 20.02
C VAL A 121 13.68 -8.87 19.39
N GLU A 122 13.19 -9.92 20.01
CA GLU A 122 12.02 -10.64 19.53
C GLU A 122 10.76 -9.81 19.72
N ALA A 123 10.03 -9.56 18.61
CA ALA A 123 8.80 -8.77 18.56
C ALA A 123 7.67 -9.57 17.93
N PHE A 124 6.46 -9.35 18.39
CA PHE A 124 5.26 -10.00 17.89
C PHE A 124 4.54 -9.13 16.84
N LEU A 125 4.24 -9.72 15.70
CA LEU A 125 3.45 -9.12 14.63
C LEU A 125 2.11 -9.86 14.52
N PRO A 126 0.99 -9.30 14.97
CA PRO A 126 -0.34 -9.93 14.81
C PRO A 126 -0.70 -10.16 13.35
N GLY A 127 -1.37 -11.25 13.02
CA GLY A 127 -1.77 -11.58 11.64
C GLY A 127 -2.63 -10.49 10.97
N SER A 128 -3.44 -9.75 11.74
CA SER A 128 -4.21 -8.59 11.26
C SER A 128 -3.38 -7.35 10.95
N GLN A 129 -2.12 -7.31 11.40
CA GLN A 129 -1.20 -6.19 11.21
C GLN A 129 -0.09 -6.49 10.19
N VAL A 130 -0.15 -7.64 9.54
CA VAL A 130 0.85 -8.06 8.53
C VAL A 130 0.64 -7.30 7.22
N ASP A 131 -0.62 -7.17 6.79
CA ASP A 131 -0.97 -6.48 5.55
C ASP A 131 -2.35 -5.80 5.68
N ILE A 132 -2.73 -4.98 4.69
CA ILE A 132 -4.04 -4.33 4.63
C ILE A 132 -5.15 -5.38 4.53
N ILE A 133 -4.95 -6.38 3.66
CA ILE A 133 -5.81 -7.57 3.57
C ILE A 133 -5.09 -8.68 4.32
N PRO A 134 -5.70 -9.25 5.38
CA PRO A 134 -5.07 -10.33 6.13
C PRO A 134 -4.68 -11.48 5.21
N PRO A 135 -3.40 -11.87 5.15
CA PRO A 135 -2.94 -12.94 4.28
C PRO A 135 -3.53 -14.28 4.71
N ARG A 136 -3.83 -15.14 3.75
CA ARG A 136 -4.30 -16.51 4.00
C ARG A 136 -3.18 -17.42 4.50
N ASP A 137 -1.97 -17.21 4.02
CA ASP A 137 -0.78 -17.96 4.43
C ASP A 137 0.29 -17.00 4.96
N LEU A 138 0.67 -17.19 6.23
CA LEU A 138 1.71 -16.42 6.90
C LEU A 138 3.12 -16.94 6.61
N ASN A 139 3.24 -18.17 6.08
CA ASN A 139 4.54 -18.78 5.80
C ASN A 139 5.31 -18.05 4.70
N GLU A 140 4.61 -17.40 3.77
CA GLU A 140 5.24 -16.64 2.68
C GLU A 140 6.11 -15.48 3.16
N TYR A 141 5.89 -15.01 4.38
CA TYR A 141 6.61 -13.87 4.97
C TYR A 141 7.87 -14.31 5.72
N VAL A 142 8.00 -15.59 6.06
CA VAL A 142 9.12 -16.12 6.84
C VAL A 142 10.45 -15.95 6.09
N GLY A 143 11.47 -15.50 6.78
CA GLY A 143 12.81 -15.28 6.22
C GLY A 143 13.01 -13.95 5.50
N LYS A 144 11.94 -13.20 5.22
CA LYS A 144 11.99 -11.90 4.55
C LYS A 144 12.21 -10.77 5.56
N VAL A 145 12.79 -9.68 5.07
CA VAL A 145 13.02 -8.45 5.85
C VAL A 145 12.03 -7.39 5.40
N TYR A 146 11.37 -6.76 6.38
CA TYR A 146 10.40 -5.70 6.14
C TYR A 146 10.61 -4.53 7.11
N GLU A 147 9.99 -3.41 6.80
CA GLU A 147 9.86 -2.27 7.70
C GLU A 147 8.56 -2.37 8.50
N PHE A 148 8.66 -2.07 9.79
CA PHE A 148 7.56 -2.15 10.73
C PHE A 148 7.48 -0.87 11.56
N LYS A 149 6.26 -0.49 11.90
CA LYS A 149 6.00 0.51 12.93
C LYS A 149 5.72 -0.17 14.27
N ILE A 150 6.25 0.39 15.33
CA ILE A 150 6.02 -0.13 16.67
C ILE A 150 4.69 0.45 17.17
N VAL A 151 3.72 -0.42 17.46
CA VAL A 151 2.39 -0.02 17.96
C VAL A 151 2.38 0.04 19.47
N LYS A 152 3.02 -0.93 20.13
CA LYS A 152 3.01 -1.03 21.58
C LYS A 152 4.31 -1.64 22.09
N VAL A 153 4.84 -1.04 23.14
CA VAL A 153 5.95 -1.58 23.93
C VAL A 153 5.45 -1.85 25.34
N ASN A 154 5.78 -3.02 25.88
CA ASN A 154 5.49 -3.39 27.26
C ASN A 154 6.82 -3.67 27.97
N ASP A 155 7.23 -2.72 28.79
CA ASP A 155 8.53 -2.79 29.50
C ASP A 155 8.57 -3.91 30.55
N ASP A 156 7.44 -4.20 31.24
CA ASP A 156 7.38 -5.22 32.27
C ASP A 156 7.60 -6.65 31.73
N ARG A 157 7.00 -6.91 30.55
CA ARG A 157 7.09 -8.23 29.89
C ARG A 157 8.13 -8.28 28.78
N LYS A 158 8.83 -7.18 28.52
CA LYS A 158 9.78 -7.01 27.41
C LYS A 158 9.19 -7.49 26.08
N ASN A 159 7.94 -7.10 25.82
CA ASN A 159 7.19 -7.51 24.62
C ASN A 159 6.88 -6.32 23.74
N ILE A 160 7.14 -6.47 22.44
CA ILE A 160 6.93 -5.44 21.42
C ILE A 160 5.88 -5.94 20.43
N VAL A 161 4.92 -5.09 20.12
CA VAL A 161 3.91 -5.35 19.07
C VAL A 161 4.19 -4.45 17.88
N LEU A 162 4.34 -5.08 16.72
CA LEU A 162 4.65 -4.44 15.46
C LEU A 162 3.40 -4.36 14.56
N SER A 163 3.42 -3.41 13.62
CA SER A 163 2.47 -3.30 12.52
C SER A 163 3.22 -2.97 11.23
N ARG A 164 3.00 -3.77 10.20
CA ARG A 164 3.39 -3.45 8.84
C ARG A 164 2.26 -2.73 8.11
N ARG A 165 1.02 -3.04 8.48
CA ARG A 165 -0.16 -2.42 7.92
C ARG A 165 -0.11 -0.90 8.03
N GLU A 166 0.25 -0.34 9.18
CA GLU A 166 0.38 1.11 9.38
C GLU A 166 1.44 1.75 8.48
N VAL A 167 2.54 1.03 8.18
CA VAL A 167 3.57 1.51 7.25
C VAL A 167 2.99 1.60 5.83
N ILE A 168 2.35 0.54 5.36
CA ILE A 168 1.75 0.50 4.03
C ILE A 168 0.61 1.54 3.89
N GLU A 169 -0.21 1.73 4.94
CA GLU A 169 -1.27 2.74 4.96
C GLU A 169 -0.70 4.17 4.90
N ALA A 170 0.40 4.43 5.62
CA ALA A 170 1.11 5.71 5.57
C ALA A 170 1.72 5.98 4.19
N GLU A 171 2.42 4.99 3.61
CA GLU A 171 2.97 5.10 2.25
C GLU A 171 1.88 5.37 1.20
N ARG A 172 0.74 4.68 1.31
CA ARG A 172 -0.40 4.91 0.42
C ARG A 172 -1.04 6.29 0.63
N ALA A 173 -1.10 6.77 1.86
CA ALA A 173 -1.60 8.11 2.16
C ALA A 173 -0.69 9.18 1.55
N ASP A 174 0.63 9.03 1.70
CA ASP A 174 1.61 9.93 1.09
C ASP A 174 1.55 9.90 -0.44
N GLN A 175 1.42 8.71 -1.04
CA GLN A 175 1.26 8.56 -2.49
C GLN A 175 -0.02 9.24 -2.97
N ARG A 176 -1.14 9.08 -2.26
CA ARG A 176 -2.42 9.75 -2.55
C ARG A 176 -2.29 11.26 -2.48
N GLN A 177 -1.68 11.78 -1.43
CA GLN A 177 -1.50 13.21 -1.27
C GLN A 177 -0.65 13.80 -2.39
N ARG A 178 0.48 13.19 -2.71
CA ARG A 178 1.34 13.60 -3.84
C ARG A 178 0.61 13.55 -5.18
N PHE A 179 -0.21 12.53 -5.39
CA PHE A 179 -1.02 12.41 -6.59
C PHE A 179 -2.02 13.57 -6.68
N LEU A 180 -2.76 13.86 -5.59
CA LEU A 180 -3.73 14.97 -5.53
C LEU A 180 -3.09 16.36 -5.71
N GLU A 181 -1.83 16.54 -5.31
CA GLU A 181 -1.08 17.78 -5.51
C GLU A 181 -0.60 17.95 -6.95
N THR A 182 -0.23 16.84 -7.60
CA THR A 182 0.37 16.86 -8.94
C THR A 182 -0.68 16.90 -10.06
N VAL A 183 -1.83 16.27 -9.82
CA VAL A 183 -2.88 16.04 -10.81
C VAL A 183 -3.80 17.24 -10.97
N LYS A 184 -4.12 17.54 -12.24
CA LYS A 184 -5.07 18.59 -12.65
C LYS A 184 -6.21 18.00 -13.45
N GLU A 185 -7.33 18.71 -13.48
CA GLU A 185 -8.44 18.40 -14.37
C GLU A 185 -7.99 18.48 -15.82
N GLY A 186 -8.35 17.48 -16.60
CA GLY A 186 -7.93 17.33 -17.99
C GLY A 186 -6.66 16.52 -18.22
N ASP A 187 -5.93 16.14 -17.17
CA ASP A 187 -4.74 15.30 -17.31
C ASP A 187 -5.09 13.87 -17.73
N LYS A 188 -4.24 13.29 -18.57
CA LYS A 188 -4.32 11.88 -18.96
C LYS A 188 -3.49 11.04 -18.03
N VAL A 189 -4.10 10.01 -17.45
CA VAL A 189 -3.45 9.12 -16.47
C VAL A 189 -3.75 7.67 -16.85
N GLU A 190 -2.74 6.83 -16.70
CA GLU A 190 -2.88 5.38 -16.82
C GLU A 190 -3.36 4.78 -15.51
N GLY A 191 -4.41 3.95 -15.58
CA GLY A 191 -4.95 3.25 -14.43
C GLY A 191 -5.30 1.79 -14.72
N ILE A 192 -5.52 1.02 -13.67
CA ILE A 192 -5.88 -0.39 -13.75
C ILE A 192 -7.27 -0.60 -13.19
N VAL A 193 -8.14 -1.27 -13.92
CA VAL A 193 -9.51 -1.60 -13.46
C VAL A 193 -9.44 -2.58 -12.29
N LYS A 194 -9.88 -2.12 -11.12
CA LYS A 194 -9.87 -2.88 -9.87
C LYS A 194 -11.19 -3.60 -9.62
N ASN A 195 -12.29 -2.92 -9.88
CA ASN A 195 -13.62 -3.46 -9.68
C ASN A 195 -14.62 -2.83 -10.67
N ILE A 196 -15.67 -3.60 -11.01
CA ILE A 196 -16.74 -3.16 -11.92
C ILE A 196 -18.06 -3.27 -11.17
N THR A 197 -18.87 -2.20 -11.22
CA THR A 197 -20.21 -2.09 -10.63
C THR A 197 -21.23 -1.69 -11.72
N ASP A 198 -22.51 -1.75 -11.42
CA ASP A 198 -23.59 -1.44 -12.37
C ASP A 198 -23.54 0.02 -12.86
N PHE A 199 -23.02 0.95 -12.04
CA PHE A 199 -22.97 2.38 -12.36
C PHE A 199 -21.61 2.85 -12.91
N GLY A 200 -20.57 1.98 -12.86
CA GLY A 200 -19.25 2.37 -13.34
C GLY A 200 -18.14 1.39 -12.94
N ALA A 201 -16.92 1.77 -13.25
CA ALA A 201 -15.71 1.00 -12.89
C ALA A 201 -14.82 1.80 -11.94
N PHE A 202 -14.27 1.11 -10.95
CA PHE A 202 -13.22 1.64 -10.09
C PHE A 202 -11.86 1.34 -10.71
N VAL A 203 -11.10 2.39 -10.93
CA VAL A 203 -9.78 2.32 -11.55
C VAL A 203 -8.73 2.76 -10.54
N ASP A 204 -7.72 1.94 -10.32
CA ASP A 204 -6.59 2.27 -9.46
C ASP A 204 -5.60 3.15 -10.22
N LEU A 205 -5.38 4.35 -9.73
CA LEU A 205 -4.45 5.36 -10.25
C LEU A 205 -3.15 5.40 -9.42
N ARG A 206 -2.52 4.24 -9.21
CA ARG A 206 -1.29 4.09 -8.40
C ARG A 206 -1.47 4.47 -6.93
N GLY A 207 -2.50 3.90 -6.31
CA GLY A 207 -2.78 4.05 -4.88
C GLY A 207 -3.95 4.96 -4.53
N MET A 208 -4.62 5.52 -5.54
CA MET A 208 -5.88 6.23 -5.42
C MET A 208 -6.94 5.62 -6.31
N ASP A 209 -8.13 5.38 -5.76
CA ASP A 209 -9.25 4.83 -6.53
C ASP A 209 -10.02 5.97 -7.22
N GLY A 210 -10.06 5.95 -8.56
CA GLY A 210 -10.89 6.83 -9.38
C GLY A 210 -12.17 6.12 -9.82
N LEU A 211 -13.27 6.87 -9.97
CA LEU A 211 -14.53 6.36 -10.47
C LEU A 211 -14.71 6.76 -11.93
N LEU A 212 -14.81 5.76 -12.81
CA LEU A 212 -15.21 5.92 -14.20
C LEU A 212 -16.70 5.58 -14.30
N HIS A 213 -17.54 6.62 -14.36
CA HIS A 213 -18.99 6.43 -14.46
C HIS A 213 -19.39 5.91 -15.85
N ILE A 214 -20.48 5.13 -15.93
CA ILE A 214 -20.95 4.51 -17.17
C ILE A 214 -21.21 5.55 -18.28
N THR A 215 -21.68 6.75 -17.95
CA THR A 215 -21.93 7.87 -18.88
C THR A 215 -20.65 8.48 -19.45
N ASP A 216 -19.51 8.27 -18.81
CA ASP A 216 -18.21 8.80 -19.18
C ASP A 216 -17.29 7.78 -19.83
N MET A 217 -17.81 6.55 -20.05
CA MET A 217 -17.06 5.46 -20.68
C MET A 217 -17.12 5.55 -22.21
N SER A 218 -18.26 5.92 -22.78
CA SER A 218 -18.45 5.98 -24.23
C SER A 218 -19.43 7.08 -24.62
N TRP A 219 -19.31 7.57 -25.85
CA TRP A 219 -20.29 8.45 -26.48
C TRP A 219 -21.60 7.70 -26.85
N GLY A 220 -21.50 6.38 -27.06
CA GLY A 220 -22.67 5.53 -27.29
C GLY A 220 -23.24 5.00 -25.97
N ARG A 221 -24.45 4.44 -26.05
CA ARG A 221 -25.14 3.87 -24.90
C ARG A 221 -24.46 2.55 -24.49
N VAL A 222 -23.96 2.51 -23.28
CA VAL A 222 -23.41 1.30 -22.64
C VAL A 222 -24.47 0.80 -21.64
N ASN A 223 -24.86 -0.48 -21.68
CA ASN A 223 -25.82 -1.02 -20.72
C ASN A 223 -25.12 -1.44 -19.41
N HIS A 224 -23.93 -2.00 -19.52
CA HIS A 224 -23.14 -2.40 -18.36
C HIS A 224 -21.64 -2.18 -18.62
N PRO A 225 -20.88 -1.69 -17.63
CA PRO A 225 -19.44 -1.44 -17.81
C PRO A 225 -18.60 -2.65 -18.22
N SER A 226 -19.03 -3.87 -17.86
CA SER A 226 -18.34 -5.12 -18.26
C SER A 226 -18.39 -5.43 -19.76
N GLU A 227 -19.22 -4.73 -20.55
CA GLU A 227 -19.22 -4.85 -22.01
C GLU A 227 -17.94 -4.26 -22.63
N MET A 228 -17.32 -3.30 -21.94
CA MET A 228 -16.16 -2.55 -22.45
C MET A 228 -14.89 -2.78 -21.66
N LEU A 229 -14.99 -3.12 -20.38
CA LEU A 229 -13.87 -3.21 -19.46
C LEU A 229 -13.81 -4.56 -18.76
N HIS A 230 -12.57 -5.00 -18.45
CA HIS A 230 -12.31 -6.20 -17.67
C HIS A 230 -11.48 -5.86 -16.43
N ILE A 231 -11.70 -6.61 -15.36
CA ILE A 231 -10.90 -6.47 -14.12
C ILE A 231 -9.43 -6.79 -14.43
N GLY A 232 -8.52 -5.93 -13.98
CA GLY A 232 -7.09 -6.04 -14.26
C GLY A 232 -6.64 -5.41 -15.59
N GLN A 233 -7.55 -4.86 -16.38
CA GLN A 233 -7.21 -4.16 -17.61
C GLN A 233 -6.56 -2.81 -17.31
N SER A 234 -5.44 -2.52 -17.99
CA SER A 234 -4.82 -1.19 -18.00
C SER A 234 -5.49 -0.32 -19.06
N LEU A 235 -5.82 0.91 -18.72
CA LEU A 235 -6.44 1.88 -19.63
C LEU A 235 -5.96 3.31 -19.29
N GLU A 236 -5.88 4.13 -20.35
CA GLU A 236 -5.69 5.57 -20.20
C GLU A 236 -7.04 6.26 -20.01
N VAL A 237 -7.10 7.14 -19.02
CA VAL A 237 -8.31 7.92 -18.68
C VAL A 237 -7.95 9.38 -18.48
N VAL A 238 -8.95 10.24 -18.72
CA VAL A 238 -8.85 11.67 -18.44
C VAL A 238 -9.49 11.97 -17.10
N ILE A 239 -8.86 12.82 -16.32
CA ILE A 239 -9.41 13.29 -15.06
C ILE A 239 -10.42 14.40 -15.34
N LEU A 240 -11.67 14.19 -14.92
CA LEU A 240 -12.75 15.14 -15.10
C LEU A 240 -12.86 16.10 -13.92
N GLU A 241 -12.82 15.54 -12.71
CA GLU A 241 -13.00 16.30 -11.48
C GLU A 241 -12.19 15.66 -10.36
N VAL A 242 -11.61 16.48 -9.48
CA VAL A 242 -10.83 16.05 -8.31
C VAL A 242 -11.48 16.61 -7.06
N ASP A 243 -12.18 15.77 -6.31
CA ASP A 243 -12.71 16.09 -4.98
C ASP A 243 -11.64 15.82 -3.93
N ARG A 244 -10.94 16.89 -3.53
CA ARG A 244 -9.84 16.81 -2.54
C ARG A 244 -10.33 16.52 -1.12
N GLU A 245 -11.57 16.90 -0.79
CA GLU A 245 -12.12 16.69 0.55
C GLU A 245 -12.54 15.23 0.77
N LYS A 246 -13.09 14.61 -0.27
CA LYS A 246 -13.54 13.21 -0.23
C LYS A 246 -12.52 12.22 -0.78
N GLU A 247 -11.34 12.71 -1.20
CA GLU A 247 -10.30 11.90 -1.84
C GLU A 247 -10.85 11.04 -2.99
N ARG A 248 -11.68 11.65 -3.87
CA ARG A 248 -12.29 10.98 -5.02
C ARG A 248 -11.92 11.68 -6.30
N VAL A 249 -11.68 10.88 -7.33
CA VAL A 249 -11.39 11.37 -8.68
C VAL A 249 -12.43 10.80 -9.64
N SER A 250 -13.10 11.70 -10.39
CA SER A 250 -13.99 11.33 -11.47
C SER A 250 -13.18 11.21 -12.75
N LEU A 251 -13.36 10.10 -13.45
CA LEU A 251 -12.61 9.74 -14.65
C LEU A 251 -13.51 9.75 -15.87
N GLY A 252 -12.92 9.99 -17.04
CA GLY A 252 -13.59 9.91 -18.32
C GLY A 252 -12.73 9.16 -19.34
N LEU A 253 -13.36 8.28 -20.08
CA LEU A 253 -12.75 7.56 -21.19
C LEU A 253 -13.18 8.14 -22.53
N LYS A 254 -14.44 8.60 -22.64
CA LYS A 254 -14.99 9.17 -23.87
C LYS A 254 -14.23 10.40 -24.37
N GLN A 255 -13.61 11.16 -23.48
CA GLN A 255 -12.81 12.35 -23.81
C GLN A 255 -11.50 12.00 -24.51
N MET A 256 -11.08 10.74 -24.47
CA MET A 256 -9.92 10.25 -25.24
C MET A 256 -10.21 10.07 -26.73
N THR A 257 -11.48 9.95 -27.07
CA THR A 257 -11.94 9.82 -28.46
C THR A 257 -12.63 11.12 -28.90
N ASP A 258 -12.44 11.49 -30.15
CA ASP A 258 -13.11 12.64 -30.70
C ASP A 258 -14.63 12.51 -30.52
N ASN A 259 -15.28 13.62 -30.17
CA ASN A 259 -16.73 13.64 -30.01
C ASN A 259 -17.39 13.44 -31.40
N PRO A 260 -18.02 12.29 -31.66
CA PRO A 260 -18.62 12.02 -32.96
C PRO A 260 -19.79 12.98 -33.29
N TRP A 261 -20.33 13.64 -32.26
CA TRP A 261 -21.41 14.60 -32.40
C TRP A 261 -20.95 16.02 -32.76
N ALA A 262 -19.65 16.34 -32.58
CA ALA A 262 -19.15 17.69 -32.88
C ALA A 262 -19.28 18.08 -34.36
N ASP A 263 -19.09 17.11 -35.26
CA ASP A 263 -19.14 17.32 -36.73
C ASP A 263 -20.39 16.71 -37.38
N ILE A 264 -21.41 16.36 -36.58
CA ILE A 264 -22.57 15.61 -37.09
C ILE A 264 -23.36 16.37 -38.13
N GLU A 265 -23.52 17.70 -37.97
CA GLU A 265 -24.22 18.57 -38.94
C GLU A 265 -23.49 18.62 -40.27
N ARG A 266 -22.18 18.49 -40.25
CA ARG A 266 -21.31 18.52 -41.41
C ARG A 266 -21.28 17.18 -42.14
N LYS A 267 -21.30 16.07 -41.37
CA LYS A 267 -21.33 14.70 -41.92
C LYS A 267 -22.71 14.29 -42.44
N TYR A 268 -23.76 14.69 -41.74
CA TYR A 268 -25.14 14.28 -42.01
C TYR A 268 -26.06 15.50 -42.14
N PRO A 269 -25.92 16.28 -43.21
CA PRO A 269 -26.79 17.43 -43.42
C PRO A 269 -28.23 16.99 -43.59
N ILE A 270 -29.18 17.87 -43.27
CA ILE A 270 -30.62 17.65 -43.46
C ILE A 270 -30.87 17.28 -44.91
N ASN A 271 -31.74 16.28 -45.16
CA ASN A 271 -32.06 15.65 -46.42
C ASN A 271 -30.93 14.77 -47.02
N SER A 272 -29.87 14.46 -46.29
CA SER A 272 -28.90 13.48 -46.75
C SER A 272 -29.41 12.04 -46.58
N HIS A 273 -29.01 11.17 -47.51
CA HIS A 273 -29.25 9.74 -47.41
C HIS A 273 -28.16 9.09 -46.57
N VAL A 274 -28.59 8.30 -45.58
CA VAL A 274 -27.70 7.64 -44.63
C VAL A 274 -28.03 6.16 -44.60
N LYS A 275 -26.99 5.33 -44.40
CA LYS A 275 -27.14 3.91 -44.14
C LYS A 275 -26.80 3.64 -42.67
N GLY A 276 -27.63 2.83 -42.06
CA GLY A 276 -27.39 2.45 -40.65
C GLY A 276 -27.98 1.08 -40.31
N ARG A 277 -27.61 0.60 -39.18
CA ARG A 277 -28.04 -0.71 -38.63
C ARG A 277 -29.07 -0.50 -37.54
N VAL A 278 -30.18 -1.25 -37.57
CA VAL A 278 -31.20 -1.22 -36.53
C VAL A 278 -30.67 -1.84 -35.24
N THR A 279 -30.49 -1.03 -34.20
CA THR A 279 -30.01 -1.46 -32.88
C THR A 279 -31.15 -1.79 -31.93
N LYS A 280 -32.29 -1.09 -32.02
CA LYS A 280 -33.41 -1.25 -31.10
C LYS A 280 -34.73 -0.97 -31.77
N LEU A 281 -35.75 -1.78 -31.42
CA LEU A 281 -37.12 -1.58 -31.87
C LEU A 281 -38.00 -1.24 -30.65
N LEU A 282 -38.62 -0.08 -30.68
CA LEU A 282 -39.54 0.41 -29.66
C LEU A 282 -40.92 0.67 -30.26
N PRO A 283 -42.01 0.72 -29.47
CA PRO A 283 -43.36 0.89 -30.02
C PRO A 283 -43.56 2.16 -30.89
N TYR A 284 -42.75 3.21 -30.65
CA TYR A 284 -42.83 4.49 -31.32
C TYR A 284 -41.81 4.68 -32.47
N GLY A 285 -40.87 3.75 -32.61
CA GLY A 285 -39.85 3.86 -33.66
C GLY A 285 -38.72 2.85 -33.53
N ALA A 286 -37.77 2.95 -34.46
CA ALA A 286 -36.54 2.16 -34.50
C ALA A 286 -35.31 3.02 -34.26
N PHE A 287 -34.38 2.58 -33.42
CA PHE A 287 -33.07 3.19 -33.31
C PHE A 287 -32.16 2.58 -34.36
N VAL A 288 -31.43 3.43 -35.05
CA VAL A 288 -30.55 3.07 -36.15
C VAL A 288 -29.17 3.66 -35.86
N GLU A 289 -28.18 2.83 -35.71
CA GLU A 289 -26.78 3.22 -35.55
C GLU A 289 -26.22 3.59 -36.94
N LEU A 290 -25.79 4.83 -37.10
CA LEU A 290 -25.16 5.35 -38.30
C LEU A 290 -23.64 5.16 -38.26
N GLU A 291 -23.04 5.54 -37.14
CA GLU A 291 -21.64 5.34 -36.81
C GLU A 291 -21.56 4.92 -35.33
N LYS A 292 -20.42 4.36 -34.90
CA LYS A 292 -20.21 3.98 -33.52
C LYS A 292 -20.40 5.18 -32.59
N GLY A 293 -21.47 5.14 -31.76
CA GLY A 293 -21.83 6.23 -30.86
C GLY A 293 -22.80 7.26 -31.38
N VAL A 294 -23.28 7.12 -32.63
CA VAL A 294 -24.29 7.99 -33.24
C VAL A 294 -25.52 7.17 -33.62
N GLU A 295 -26.59 7.36 -32.90
CA GLU A 295 -27.88 6.70 -33.14
C GLU A 295 -28.93 7.71 -33.64
N GLY A 296 -29.63 7.36 -34.69
CA GLY A 296 -30.80 8.09 -35.19
C GLY A 296 -32.08 7.38 -34.83
N LEU A 297 -33.17 8.11 -34.64
CA LEU A 297 -34.52 7.57 -34.43
C LEU A 297 -35.34 7.67 -35.74
N VAL A 298 -35.79 6.51 -36.21
CA VAL A 298 -36.79 6.44 -37.28
C VAL A 298 -38.16 6.26 -36.62
N HIS A 299 -38.99 7.30 -36.65
CA HIS A 299 -40.34 7.24 -36.06
C HIS A 299 -41.25 6.31 -36.84
N VAL A 300 -42.22 5.66 -36.16
CA VAL A 300 -43.14 4.69 -36.78
C VAL A 300 -43.95 5.29 -37.97
N SER A 301 -44.26 6.59 -37.94
CA SER A 301 -44.94 7.28 -39.03
C SER A 301 -44.15 7.36 -40.34
N GLU A 302 -42.83 7.31 -40.23
CA GLU A 302 -41.90 7.48 -41.34
C GLU A 302 -41.45 6.15 -41.97
N LEU A 303 -41.94 5.03 -41.44
CA LEU A 303 -41.55 3.68 -41.92
C LEU A 303 -42.27 3.27 -43.21
N SER A 304 -43.44 3.86 -43.54
CA SER A 304 -44.18 3.56 -44.79
C SER A 304 -45.11 4.68 -45.20
N TRP A 305 -45.11 4.95 -46.49
CA TRP A 305 -46.04 5.91 -47.14
C TRP A 305 -47.42 5.30 -47.42
N VAL A 306 -47.50 3.96 -47.52
CA VAL A 306 -48.68 3.27 -48.06
C VAL A 306 -49.50 2.56 -46.96
N LYS A 307 -48.85 2.06 -45.91
CA LYS A 307 -49.53 1.30 -44.86
C LYS A 307 -49.30 1.99 -43.50
N ARG A 308 -50.36 2.08 -42.72
CA ARG A 308 -50.26 2.49 -41.33
C ARG A 308 -49.64 1.37 -40.52
N ILE A 309 -48.36 1.57 -40.13
CA ILE A 309 -47.59 0.63 -39.33
C ILE A 309 -47.86 0.94 -37.86
N THR A 310 -48.26 -0.09 -37.11
CA THR A 310 -48.54 0.05 -35.67
C THR A 310 -47.34 -0.36 -34.81
N ARG A 311 -46.47 -1.19 -35.34
CA ARG A 311 -45.24 -1.65 -34.66
C ARG A 311 -44.09 -1.70 -35.63
N PRO A 312 -42.92 -1.08 -35.30
CA PRO A 312 -41.74 -1.13 -36.17
C PRO A 312 -41.25 -2.56 -36.46
N SER A 313 -41.49 -3.52 -35.54
CA SER A 313 -41.17 -4.94 -35.70
C SER A 313 -41.87 -5.67 -36.84
N ASP A 314 -42.97 -5.08 -37.38
CA ASP A 314 -43.68 -5.66 -38.50
C ASP A 314 -42.95 -5.45 -39.85
N VAL A 315 -42.04 -4.49 -39.89
CA VAL A 315 -41.33 -4.08 -41.12
C VAL A 315 -39.81 -4.20 -40.97
N LEU A 316 -39.28 -3.96 -39.78
CA LEU A 316 -37.84 -3.97 -39.49
C LEU A 316 -37.47 -5.10 -38.55
N LYS A 317 -36.26 -5.64 -38.75
CA LYS A 317 -35.63 -6.63 -37.86
C LYS A 317 -34.43 -6.02 -37.14
N LEU A 318 -34.11 -6.53 -35.99
CA LEU A 318 -32.86 -6.19 -35.29
C LEU A 318 -31.68 -6.56 -36.19
N ASP A 319 -30.64 -5.78 -36.14
CA ASP A 319 -29.38 -5.90 -36.93
C ASP A 319 -29.56 -5.75 -38.45
N GLN A 320 -30.75 -5.30 -38.92
CA GLN A 320 -31.01 -5.05 -40.33
C GLN A 320 -30.36 -3.72 -40.73
N GLU A 321 -29.67 -3.72 -41.89
CA GLU A 321 -29.20 -2.47 -42.53
C GLU A 321 -30.38 -1.83 -43.25
N ILE A 322 -30.55 -0.52 -43.01
CA ILE A 322 -31.56 0.29 -43.67
C ILE A 322 -30.98 1.59 -44.22
N GLU A 323 -31.59 2.10 -45.28
CA GLU A 323 -31.34 3.44 -45.77
C GLU A 323 -32.45 4.40 -45.26
N ALA A 324 -32.02 5.52 -44.74
CA ALA A 324 -32.92 6.55 -44.22
C ALA A 324 -32.50 7.93 -44.71
N VAL A 325 -33.38 8.91 -44.57
CA VAL A 325 -33.09 10.32 -44.86
C VAL A 325 -33.11 11.10 -43.56
N VAL A 326 -32.14 11.97 -43.36
CA VAL A 326 -32.05 12.83 -42.19
C VAL A 326 -33.10 13.93 -42.29
N LEU A 327 -34.13 13.92 -41.44
CA LEU A 327 -35.19 14.93 -41.42
C LEU A 327 -34.86 16.09 -40.49
N SER A 328 -34.30 15.82 -39.36
CA SER A 328 -33.89 16.82 -38.37
C SER A 328 -32.75 16.32 -37.53
N LEU A 329 -31.91 17.23 -37.07
CA LEU A 329 -30.86 16.98 -36.10
C LEU A 329 -31.26 17.63 -34.78
N SER A 330 -31.36 16.86 -33.72
CA SER A 330 -31.65 17.36 -32.37
C SER A 330 -30.56 16.89 -31.40
N LEU A 331 -29.80 17.83 -30.86
CA LEU A 331 -28.76 17.59 -29.87
C LEU A 331 -29.29 17.66 -28.42
N ILE A 332 -30.60 17.84 -28.23
CA ILE A 332 -31.21 18.12 -26.91
C ILE A 332 -31.34 16.87 -26.06
N HIS A 333 -31.21 15.68 -26.62
CA HIS A 333 -31.45 14.40 -25.90
C HIS A 333 -30.17 13.69 -25.42
N ILE A 334 -29.06 14.37 -25.50
CA ILE A 334 -27.77 13.89 -24.98
C ILE A 334 -27.47 14.52 -23.64
#